data_823f6b4dbeef06719edfe0de4fe19fbd
#
_entry.id   823f6b4dbeef06719edfe0de4fe19fbd
#
_cell.length_a   1.000
_cell.length_b   1.000
_cell.length_c   1.000
_cell.angle_alpha   90.00
_cell.angle_beta   90.00
_cell.angle_gamma   90.00
#
_symmetry.space_group_name_H-M   'P 1'
#
loop_
_entity.id
_entity.type
_entity.pdbx_description
1 polymer ?
#
loop_
_entity_poly.entity_id
_entity_poly.type
_entity_poly.pdbx_seq_one_letter_code
_entity_poly.pdbx_strand_id
1 'polypeptide(L)'
;VSNLKLRLSYGSSGNDRIDADLYQKLYGVSSSRPAGWGEVSHYYYNFYNSKYVYNPDVKWETTITRNIGIDFGFFKERLSGTIDVYWNTVKDLLVPSDIPGYTGYTKLMTNVGQTSNRGIELQLNAWLIETKDFSLNATFNIGHNKNKIDKLASGEKEWILTSAWRNDVVNSDDYRAYVGGTSGLIYGYVNDGFYTCLLYTSPSPRDRG
;
A
#
# COMPACT_ATOMS: atom_id res chain seq x y z
N VAL A 1 5.45 -0.95 -42.91
CA VAL A 1 5.21 -1.68 -41.65
C VAL A 1 5.69 -3.10 -41.91
N SER A 2 6.68 -3.58 -41.14
CA SER A 2 7.20 -4.94 -41.24
C SER A 2 6.45 -5.88 -40.32
N ASN A 3 6.04 -5.37 -39.19
CA ASN A 3 5.28 -6.11 -38.20
C ASN A 3 4.30 -5.17 -37.47
N LEU A 4 3.10 -5.66 -37.17
CA LEU A 4 2.13 -4.96 -36.33
C LEU A 4 1.27 -6.00 -35.63
N LYS A 5 1.32 -6.00 -34.27
CA LYS A 5 0.58 -6.94 -33.44
C LYS A 5 -0.14 -6.20 -32.34
N LEU A 6 -1.44 -6.44 -32.20
CA LEU A 6 -2.25 -5.98 -31.11
C LEU A 6 -2.32 -7.07 -30.02
N ARG A 7 -2.07 -6.68 -28.79
CA ARG A 7 -2.19 -7.55 -27.61
C ARG A 7 -3.28 -7.00 -26.71
N LEU A 8 -4.20 -7.85 -26.30
CA LEU A 8 -5.24 -7.54 -25.32
C LEU A 8 -5.16 -8.58 -24.23
N SER A 9 -5.09 -8.14 -22.98
CA SER A 9 -5.12 -9.06 -21.86
C SER A 9 -6.04 -8.57 -20.76
N TYR A 10 -6.74 -9.52 -20.18
CA TYR A 10 -7.58 -9.37 -18.98
C TYR A 10 -7.32 -10.55 -18.06
N GLY A 11 -7.07 -10.29 -16.81
CA GLY A 11 -6.82 -11.32 -15.81
C GLY A 11 -7.34 -10.94 -14.44
N SER A 12 -7.64 -11.94 -13.63
CA SER A 12 -7.97 -11.79 -12.22
C SER A 12 -7.13 -12.78 -11.42
N SER A 13 -6.48 -12.31 -10.36
CA SER A 13 -5.69 -13.13 -9.45
C SER A 13 -6.07 -12.83 -8.00
N GLY A 14 -6.13 -13.86 -7.19
CA GLY A 14 -6.28 -13.75 -5.73
C GLY A 14 -4.92 -13.64 -5.05
N ASN A 15 -4.87 -12.91 -3.93
CA ASN A 15 -3.74 -12.88 -3.01
C ASN A 15 -4.19 -13.47 -1.68
N ASP A 16 -3.56 -14.56 -1.26
CA ASP A 16 -3.83 -15.30 -0.03
C ASP A 16 -2.86 -14.97 1.11
N ARG A 17 -2.03 -13.94 0.96
CA ARG A 17 -1.10 -13.49 2.01
C ARG A 17 -1.84 -12.80 3.15
N ILE A 18 -2.65 -13.57 3.84
CA ILE A 18 -3.38 -13.18 5.05
C ILE A 18 -2.97 -14.13 6.17
N ASP A 19 -2.96 -13.60 7.39
CA ASP A 19 -2.71 -14.44 8.56
C ASP A 19 -3.78 -15.54 8.65
N ALA A 20 -3.33 -16.79 8.81
CA ALA A 20 -4.17 -17.98 8.71
C ALA A 20 -5.32 -18.00 9.74
N ASP A 21 -5.16 -17.27 10.84
CA ASP A 21 -6.07 -17.36 12.00
C ASP A 21 -7.09 -16.22 12.08
N LEU A 22 -7.13 -15.31 11.09
CA LEU A 22 -8.03 -14.14 11.13
C LEU A 22 -9.52 -14.51 11.05
N TYR A 23 -9.84 -15.66 10.49
CA TYR A 23 -11.23 -16.16 10.35
C TYR A 23 -11.67 -17.04 11.53
N GLN A 24 -10.74 -17.42 12.43
CA GLN A 24 -10.99 -18.31 13.55
C GLN A 24 -10.95 -17.59 14.88
N LYS A 25 -11.81 -18.03 15.77
CA LYS A 25 -11.77 -17.60 17.17
C LYS A 25 -10.78 -18.47 17.93
N LEU A 26 -9.61 -17.92 18.25
CA LEU A 26 -8.57 -18.60 18.98
C LEU A 26 -8.68 -18.34 20.49
N TYR A 27 -8.40 -19.38 21.26
CA TYR A 27 -8.30 -19.31 22.70
C TYR A 27 -6.91 -19.77 23.13
N GLY A 28 -6.28 -18.99 24.00
CA GLY A 28 -4.99 -19.33 24.59
C GLY A 28 -5.08 -19.49 26.10
N VAL A 29 -4.18 -20.26 26.66
CA VAL A 29 -3.99 -20.36 28.11
C VAL A 29 -3.12 -19.19 28.56
N SER A 30 -3.65 -18.35 29.49
CA SER A 30 -2.87 -17.30 30.12
C SER A 30 -2.39 -17.80 31.50
N SER A 31 -1.07 -17.95 31.65
CA SER A 31 -0.44 -18.25 32.93
C SER A 31 -0.29 -17.02 33.83
N SER A 32 -0.36 -15.81 33.24
CA SER A 32 -0.14 -14.55 33.97
C SER A 32 -1.37 -14.00 34.68
N ARG A 33 -2.56 -14.51 34.36
CA ARG A 33 -3.83 -14.13 35.00
C ARG A 33 -4.72 -15.35 35.19
N PRO A 34 -4.39 -16.26 36.09
CA PRO A 34 -5.24 -17.39 36.40
C PRO A 34 -6.52 -16.85 37.05
N ALA A 35 -7.67 -17.12 36.48
CA ALA A 35 -8.94 -16.93 37.13
C ALA A 35 -9.27 -18.24 37.85
N GLY A 36 -9.26 -18.24 39.18
CA GLY A 36 -9.63 -19.38 40.00
C GLY A 36 -10.98 -19.13 40.69
N TRP A 37 -11.83 -20.14 40.68
CA TRP A 37 -13.01 -20.21 41.53
C TRP A 37 -12.77 -21.31 42.57
N GLY A 38 -12.72 -20.95 43.86
CA GLY A 38 -12.47 -21.87 44.94
C GLY A 38 -10.99 -22.04 45.28
N GLU A 39 -10.68 -23.04 46.13
CA GLU A 39 -9.32 -23.32 46.63
C GLU A 39 -8.33 -23.90 45.60
N VAL A 40 -8.77 -24.20 44.42
CA VAL A 40 -7.94 -24.78 43.35
C VAL A 40 -7.76 -23.73 42.22
N SER A 41 -6.52 -23.32 42.01
CA SER A 41 -6.16 -22.50 40.88
C SER A 41 -6.32 -23.30 39.60
N HIS A 42 -7.42 -23.09 38.89
CA HIS A 42 -7.63 -23.61 37.56
C HIS A 42 -7.12 -22.60 36.55
N TYR A 43 -6.35 -23.07 35.59
CA TYR A 43 -5.97 -22.28 34.43
C TYR A 43 -7.19 -22.20 33.52
N TYR A 44 -7.77 -20.99 33.38
CA TYR A 44 -8.86 -20.79 32.43
C TYR A 44 -8.29 -20.33 31.09
N TYR A 45 -8.91 -20.82 30.03
CA TYR A 45 -8.64 -20.37 28.68
C TYR A 45 -9.15 -18.95 28.53
N ASN A 46 -8.25 -17.99 28.48
CA ASN A 46 -8.57 -16.65 28.03
C ASN A 46 -8.59 -16.62 26.51
N PHE A 47 -9.36 -15.68 25.97
CA PHE A 47 -9.16 -15.33 24.56
C PHE A 47 -7.68 -15.12 24.31
N TYR A 48 -7.16 -15.80 23.30
CA TYR A 48 -5.87 -15.42 22.80
C TYR A 48 -5.96 -13.92 22.50
N ASN A 49 -5.18 -13.12 23.22
CA ASN A 49 -5.21 -11.66 23.11
C ASN A 49 -4.52 -11.27 21.78
N SER A 50 -5.12 -11.71 20.69
CA SER A 50 -4.72 -11.23 19.38
C SER A 50 -5.17 -9.78 19.28
N LYS A 51 -4.33 -8.97 18.72
CA LYS A 51 -4.62 -7.57 18.42
C LYS A 51 -5.92 -7.41 17.61
N TYR A 52 -6.28 -8.46 16.90
CA TYR A 52 -7.41 -8.49 15.97
C TYR A 52 -8.54 -9.37 16.51
N VAL A 53 -9.77 -8.89 16.36
CA VAL A 53 -10.95 -9.75 16.52
C VAL A 53 -11.07 -10.64 15.27
N TYR A 54 -11.52 -11.88 15.46
CA TYR A 54 -11.77 -12.78 14.34
C TYR A 54 -12.86 -12.23 13.43
N ASN A 55 -12.70 -12.45 12.14
CA ASN A 55 -13.68 -12.08 11.13
C ASN A 55 -13.95 -13.28 10.20
N PRO A 56 -15.13 -13.94 10.30
CA PRO A 56 -15.46 -15.09 9.48
C PRO A 56 -15.67 -14.72 7.99
N ASP A 57 -15.89 -13.45 7.69
CA ASP A 57 -16.17 -12.95 6.33
C ASP A 57 -14.91 -12.50 5.59
N VAL A 58 -13.72 -12.77 6.13
CA VAL A 58 -12.44 -12.45 5.48
C VAL A 58 -12.35 -13.16 4.13
N LYS A 59 -12.01 -12.40 3.10
CA LYS A 59 -11.81 -12.87 1.73
C LYS A 59 -10.39 -12.58 1.25
N TRP A 60 -9.99 -13.26 0.21
CA TRP A 60 -8.76 -12.94 -0.49
C TRP A 60 -8.86 -11.60 -1.20
N GLU A 61 -7.77 -10.90 -1.21
CA GLU A 61 -7.63 -9.70 -2.05
C GLU A 61 -7.66 -10.11 -3.52
N THR A 62 -8.34 -9.32 -4.34
CA THR A 62 -8.49 -9.60 -5.77
C THR A 62 -7.82 -8.51 -6.60
N THR A 63 -6.82 -8.90 -7.39
CA THR A 63 -6.19 -8.04 -8.37
C THR A 63 -6.78 -8.29 -9.75
N ILE A 64 -7.34 -7.26 -10.36
CA ILE A 64 -7.85 -7.28 -11.73
C ILE A 64 -6.86 -6.51 -12.60
N THR A 65 -6.27 -7.18 -13.57
CA THR A 65 -5.32 -6.62 -14.54
C THR A 65 -5.96 -6.46 -15.90
N ARG A 66 -5.69 -5.33 -16.55
CA ARG A 66 -6.11 -5.05 -17.92
C ARG A 66 -4.96 -4.38 -18.64
N ASN A 67 -4.63 -4.89 -19.82
CA ASN A 67 -3.55 -4.35 -20.63
C ASN A 67 -3.95 -4.35 -22.09
N ILE A 68 -3.58 -3.27 -22.80
CA ILE A 68 -3.63 -3.14 -24.23
C ILE A 68 -2.22 -2.83 -24.70
N GLY A 69 -1.64 -3.67 -25.54
CA GLY A 69 -0.30 -3.51 -26.09
C GLY A 69 -0.30 -3.51 -27.60
N ILE A 70 0.59 -2.73 -28.18
CA ILE A 70 0.87 -2.69 -29.60
C ILE A 70 2.36 -2.95 -29.80
N ASP A 71 2.68 -4.02 -30.52
CA ASP A 71 4.04 -4.28 -31.00
C ASP A 71 4.12 -3.85 -32.46
N PHE A 72 5.14 -3.10 -32.81
CA PHE A 72 5.34 -2.62 -34.17
C PHE A 72 6.78 -2.78 -34.64
N GLY A 73 6.94 -2.97 -35.94
CA GLY A 73 8.22 -3.01 -36.61
C GLY A 73 8.19 -2.26 -37.93
N PHE A 74 9.19 -1.42 -38.17
CA PHE A 74 9.37 -0.63 -39.36
C PHE A 74 10.74 -0.88 -40.02
N PHE A 75 10.86 -0.61 -41.29
CA PHE A 75 12.10 -0.68 -42.03
C PHE A 75 12.79 -2.06 -41.92
N LYS A 76 12.03 -3.15 -42.11
CA LYS A 76 12.52 -4.54 -41.99
C LYS A 76 13.10 -4.81 -40.60
N GLU A 77 12.35 -4.41 -39.54
CA GLU A 77 12.70 -4.55 -38.10
C GLU A 77 13.90 -3.69 -37.65
N ARG A 78 14.38 -2.75 -38.47
CA ARG A 78 15.45 -1.83 -38.03
C ARG A 78 14.97 -0.88 -36.94
N LEU A 79 13.68 -0.55 -36.89
CA LEU A 79 13.03 0.15 -35.79
C LEU A 79 11.87 -0.72 -35.34
N SER A 80 11.92 -1.18 -34.11
CA SER A 80 10.85 -1.94 -33.46
C SER A 80 10.54 -1.36 -32.10
N GLY A 81 9.34 -1.61 -31.63
CA GLY A 81 8.96 -1.14 -30.31
C GLY A 81 7.64 -1.71 -29.83
N THR A 82 7.37 -1.43 -28.57
CA THR A 82 6.12 -1.79 -27.90
C THR A 82 5.54 -0.57 -27.20
N ILE A 83 4.23 -0.45 -27.25
CA ILE A 83 3.46 0.51 -26.45
C ILE A 83 2.47 -0.31 -25.64
N ASP A 84 2.53 -0.19 -24.33
CA ASP A 84 1.61 -0.85 -23.41
C ASP A 84 0.86 0.19 -22.59
N VAL A 85 -0.47 0.03 -22.54
CA VAL A 85 -1.35 0.82 -21.68
C VAL A 85 -2.06 -0.15 -20.74
N TYR A 86 -1.95 0.10 -19.46
CA TYR A 86 -2.55 -0.77 -18.44
C TYR A 86 -3.34 -0.01 -17.39
N TRP A 87 -4.32 -0.69 -16.82
CA TRP A 87 -5.05 -0.23 -15.64
C TRP A 87 -5.45 -1.43 -14.79
N ASN A 88 -4.86 -1.46 -13.61
CA ASN A 88 -5.02 -2.52 -12.64
C ASN A 88 -5.87 -2.01 -11.47
N THR A 89 -6.66 -2.88 -10.90
CA THR A 89 -7.46 -2.56 -9.71
C THR A 89 -7.28 -3.67 -8.70
N VAL A 90 -6.87 -3.33 -7.49
CA VAL A 90 -6.86 -4.25 -6.35
C VAL A 90 -8.10 -3.94 -5.53
N LYS A 91 -8.96 -4.94 -5.38
CA LYS A 91 -10.20 -4.90 -4.60
C LYS A 91 -10.07 -5.75 -3.36
N ASP A 92 -10.95 -5.49 -2.41
CA ASP A 92 -11.05 -6.27 -1.18
C ASP A 92 -9.74 -6.30 -0.40
N LEU A 93 -8.94 -5.21 -0.48
CA LEU A 93 -7.73 -5.06 0.32
C LEU A 93 -8.06 -5.24 1.79
N LEU A 94 -7.30 -6.09 2.45
CA LEU A 94 -7.46 -6.38 3.85
C LEU A 94 -6.81 -5.29 4.69
N VAL A 95 -7.65 -4.58 5.41
CA VAL A 95 -7.26 -3.38 6.13
C VAL A 95 -7.67 -3.48 7.58
N PRO A 96 -6.77 -3.15 8.54
CA PRO A 96 -7.12 -3.08 9.96
C PRO A 96 -7.97 -1.83 10.22
N SER A 97 -9.22 -2.03 10.63
CA SER A 97 -10.11 -0.98 11.12
C SER A 97 -10.08 -0.93 12.64
N ASP A 98 -10.00 0.26 13.21
CA ASP A 98 -10.06 0.44 14.65
C ASP A 98 -11.46 0.16 15.19
N ILE A 99 -11.53 -0.56 16.30
CA ILE A 99 -12.79 -0.86 16.99
C ILE A 99 -12.72 -0.39 18.43
N PRO A 100 -13.88 -0.06 19.04
CA PRO A 100 -13.91 0.41 20.41
C PRO A 100 -13.30 -0.60 21.38
N GLY A 101 -12.37 -0.14 22.25
CA GLY A 101 -11.59 -1.00 23.15
C GLY A 101 -12.41 -1.76 24.21
N TYR A 102 -13.66 -1.39 24.45
CA TYR A 102 -14.55 -2.14 25.36
C TYR A 102 -14.89 -3.55 24.84
N THR A 103 -14.63 -3.83 23.55
CA THR A 103 -14.79 -5.17 22.96
C THR A 103 -13.70 -6.16 23.39
N GLY A 104 -12.64 -5.67 24.02
CA GLY A 104 -11.44 -6.45 24.38
C GLY A 104 -10.40 -6.58 23.25
N TYR A 105 -10.69 -6.02 22.09
CA TYR A 105 -9.81 -5.99 20.91
C TYR A 105 -9.60 -4.55 20.45
N THR A 106 -8.54 -4.33 19.69
CA THR A 106 -8.24 -2.97 19.20
C THR A 106 -8.54 -2.83 17.72
N LYS A 107 -8.50 -3.92 16.97
CA LYS A 107 -8.63 -3.88 15.51
C LYS A 107 -9.47 -5.04 14.96
N LEU A 108 -10.16 -4.78 13.87
CA LEU A 108 -10.88 -5.74 13.05
C LEU A 108 -10.30 -5.70 11.63
N MET A 109 -9.92 -6.85 11.10
CA MET A 109 -9.47 -6.96 9.70
C MET A 109 -10.69 -7.07 8.78
N THR A 110 -10.80 -6.14 7.83
CA THR A 110 -11.93 -6.07 6.89
C THR A 110 -11.46 -5.88 5.46
N ASN A 111 -12.17 -6.49 4.51
CA ASN A 111 -11.92 -6.38 3.08
C ASN A 111 -12.63 -5.17 2.48
N VAL A 112 -12.16 -3.97 2.75
CA VAL A 112 -12.84 -2.73 2.36
C VAL A 112 -11.99 -1.79 1.51
N GLY A 113 -10.68 -2.00 1.49
CA GLY A 113 -9.75 -1.18 0.72
C GLY A 113 -9.84 -1.44 -0.77
N GLN A 114 -9.59 -0.40 -1.56
CA GLN A 114 -9.41 -0.52 -3.01
C GLN A 114 -8.36 0.46 -3.48
N THR A 115 -7.47 -0.02 -4.36
CA THR A 115 -6.50 0.82 -5.05
C THR A 115 -6.57 0.58 -6.55
N SER A 116 -6.22 1.60 -7.31
CA SER A 116 -6.09 1.52 -8.76
C SER A 116 -4.72 2.01 -9.21
N ASN A 117 -4.22 1.40 -10.27
CA ASN A 117 -2.95 1.73 -10.88
C ASN A 117 -3.11 1.76 -12.39
N ARG A 118 -2.69 2.83 -13.03
CA ARG A 118 -2.74 2.98 -14.49
C ARG A 118 -1.44 3.57 -15.01
N GLY A 119 -1.03 3.10 -16.16
CA GLY A 119 0.18 3.61 -16.76
C GLY A 119 0.26 3.37 -18.25
N ILE A 120 1.30 3.95 -18.83
CA ILE A 120 1.71 3.77 -20.20
C ILE A 120 3.22 3.52 -20.21
N GLU A 121 3.63 2.57 -21.01
CA GLU A 121 5.03 2.19 -21.21
C GLU A 121 5.34 2.18 -22.68
N LEU A 122 6.49 2.71 -23.06
CA LEU A 122 7.03 2.71 -24.40
C LEU A 122 8.42 2.12 -24.37
N GLN A 123 8.66 1.12 -25.20
CA GLN A 123 9.98 0.58 -25.47
C GLN A 123 10.27 0.73 -26.96
N LEU A 124 11.43 1.25 -27.31
CA LEU A 124 11.93 1.39 -28.68
C LEU A 124 13.29 0.71 -28.80
N ASN A 125 13.47 -0.03 -29.88
CA ASN A 125 14.74 -0.63 -30.28
C ASN A 125 15.06 -0.19 -31.70
N ALA A 126 16.26 0.33 -31.93
CA ALA A 126 16.70 0.81 -33.23
C ALA A 126 18.10 0.30 -33.57
N TRP A 127 18.22 -0.34 -34.72
CA TRP A 127 19.51 -0.62 -35.37
C TRP A 127 19.94 0.62 -36.15
N LEU A 128 20.80 1.43 -35.53
CA LEU A 128 21.25 2.71 -36.11
C LEU A 128 22.26 2.49 -37.20
N ILE A 129 23.21 1.58 -36.99
CA ILE A 129 24.25 1.23 -37.95
C ILE A 129 24.38 -0.29 -37.98
N GLU A 130 24.43 -0.82 -39.17
CA GLU A 130 24.66 -2.25 -39.39
C GLU A 130 25.52 -2.41 -40.64
N THR A 131 26.80 -2.68 -40.41
CA THR A 131 27.82 -2.95 -41.43
C THR A 131 28.48 -4.30 -41.17
N LYS A 132 29.35 -4.77 -42.06
CA LYS A 132 30.06 -6.04 -41.89
C LYS A 132 30.94 -6.05 -40.62
N ASP A 133 31.54 -4.91 -40.26
CA ASP A 133 32.56 -4.82 -39.23
C ASP A 133 32.06 -4.06 -37.99
N PHE A 134 30.91 -3.38 -38.09
CA PHE A 134 30.40 -2.57 -37.00
C PHE A 134 28.87 -2.57 -36.97
N SER A 135 28.30 -2.77 -35.80
CA SER A 135 26.87 -2.65 -35.55
C SER A 135 26.57 -1.79 -34.30
N LEU A 136 25.59 -0.91 -34.41
CA LEU A 136 25.12 -0.07 -33.32
C LEU A 136 23.62 -0.26 -33.16
N ASN A 137 23.23 -0.76 -32.00
CA ASN A 137 21.84 -0.86 -31.58
C ASN A 137 21.60 0.10 -30.40
N ALA A 138 20.44 0.76 -30.40
CA ALA A 138 20.00 1.62 -29.30
C ALA A 138 18.63 1.16 -28.80
N THR A 139 18.49 1.07 -27.48
CA THR A 139 17.24 0.76 -26.80
C THR A 139 16.84 1.93 -25.91
N PHE A 140 15.59 2.38 -26.04
CA PHE A 140 15.01 3.44 -25.23
C PHE A 140 13.76 2.94 -24.56
N ASN A 141 13.63 3.16 -23.24
CA ASN A 141 12.46 2.82 -22.43
C ASN A 141 11.99 4.04 -21.67
N ILE A 142 10.69 4.30 -21.68
CA ILE A 142 10.05 5.30 -20.85
C ILE A 142 8.71 4.77 -20.37
N GLY A 143 8.40 5.02 -19.09
CA GLY A 143 7.14 4.64 -18.50
C GLY A 143 6.59 5.76 -17.60
N HIS A 144 5.28 5.90 -17.60
CA HIS A 144 4.55 6.75 -16.67
C HIS A 144 3.51 5.94 -15.94
N ASN A 145 3.52 6.01 -14.62
CA ASN A 145 2.61 5.28 -13.74
C ASN A 145 1.92 6.21 -12.77
N LYS A 146 0.63 6.02 -12.55
CA LYS A 146 -0.16 6.74 -11.55
C LYS A 146 -0.98 5.74 -10.74
N ASN A 147 -0.67 5.65 -9.46
CA ASN A 147 -1.48 4.91 -8.50
C ASN A 147 -2.48 5.85 -7.79
N LYS A 148 -3.54 5.27 -7.26
CA LYS A 148 -4.58 5.98 -6.54
C LYS A 148 -5.23 5.07 -5.51
N ILE A 149 -5.51 5.63 -4.34
CA ILE A 149 -6.35 5.00 -3.31
C ILE A 149 -7.80 5.34 -3.63
N ASP A 150 -8.60 4.34 -3.97
CA ASP A 150 -10.01 4.54 -4.34
C ASP A 150 -10.92 4.43 -3.12
N LYS A 151 -10.58 3.54 -2.17
CA LYS A 151 -11.31 3.34 -0.92
C LYS A 151 -10.36 2.99 0.22
N LEU A 152 -10.66 3.48 1.41
CA LEU A 152 -10.10 3.08 2.69
C LEU A 152 -11.14 2.30 3.50
N ALA A 153 -10.91 2.07 4.81
CA ALA A 153 -11.88 1.45 5.69
C ALA A 153 -13.20 2.23 5.71
N SER A 154 -14.27 1.55 6.10
CA SER A 154 -15.62 2.10 6.07
C SER A 154 -15.72 3.43 6.84
N GLY A 155 -16.05 4.50 6.11
CA GLY A 155 -16.21 5.84 6.69
C GLY A 155 -14.95 6.67 6.82
N GLU A 156 -13.77 6.09 6.67
CA GLU A 156 -12.51 6.81 6.74
C GLU A 156 -12.12 7.41 5.39
N LYS A 157 -11.71 8.67 5.42
CA LYS A 157 -11.24 9.39 4.23
C LYS A 157 -9.73 9.48 4.18
N GLU A 158 -9.07 9.29 5.30
CA GLU A 158 -7.65 9.52 5.48
C GLU A 158 -7.09 8.67 6.60
N TRP A 159 -5.87 8.18 6.40
CA TRP A 159 -5.03 7.59 7.43
C TRP A 159 -3.71 8.31 7.53
N ILE A 160 -3.27 8.54 8.74
CA ILE A 160 -1.95 9.04 9.07
C ILE A 160 -1.18 7.86 9.69
N LEU A 161 -0.03 7.54 9.13
CA LEU A 161 0.76 6.37 9.49
C LEU A 161 2.12 6.81 10.02
N THR A 162 2.50 6.29 11.17
CA THR A 162 3.84 6.42 11.73
C THR A 162 4.70 5.22 11.36
N SER A 163 5.92 5.45 10.90
CA SER A 163 6.88 4.37 10.72
C SER A 163 7.61 4.09 12.03
N ALA A 164 7.66 2.82 12.40
CA ALA A 164 8.27 2.37 13.66
C ALA A 164 9.81 2.47 13.72
N TRP A 165 10.46 2.96 12.68
CA TRP A 165 11.93 3.02 12.62
C TRP A 165 12.53 4.28 13.23
N ARG A 166 11.68 5.26 13.53
CA ARG A 166 12.09 6.50 14.16
C ARG A 166 11.81 6.46 15.65
N ASN A 167 12.86 6.42 16.47
CA ASN A 167 12.76 6.47 17.91
C ASN A 167 12.27 7.84 18.41
N ASP A 168 11.17 7.85 19.05
CA ASP A 168 10.69 8.59 20.25
C ASP A 168 10.93 10.09 20.44
N VAL A 169 11.67 10.79 19.59
CA VAL A 169 11.97 12.21 19.86
C VAL A 169 10.93 13.16 19.29
N VAL A 170 10.21 12.76 18.26
CA VAL A 170 9.09 13.53 17.70
C VAL A 170 8.01 12.54 17.25
N ASN A 171 6.85 12.62 17.86
CA ASN A 171 5.64 11.92 17.42
C ASN A 171 5.19 12.51 16.07
N SER A 172 5.94 12.22 15.01
CA SER A 172 5.65 12.72 13.68
C SER A 172 5.10 11.57 12.84
N ASP A 173 3.92 11.78 12.35
CA ASP A 173 3.33 10.98 11.30
C ASP A 173 4.19 11.10 10.04
N ASP A 174 4.67 9.96 9.51
CA ASP A 174 5.63 9.96 8.40
C ASP A 174 4.95 9.83 7.04
N TYR A 175 3.77 9.23 7.01
CA TYR A 175 3.03 8.94 5.79
C TYR A 175 1.56 9.30 5.92
N ARG A 176 1.01 9.77 4.81
CA ARG A 176 -0.41 10.09 4.69
C ARG A 176 -1.04 9.29 3.56
N ALA A 177 -2.12 8.61 3.85
CA ALA A 177 -2.93 7.91 2.87
C ALA A 177 -4.36 8.49 2.90
N TYR A 178 -4.86 8.99 1.78
CA TYR A 178 -6.21 9.51 1.69
C TYR A 178 -6.89 9.07 0.40
N VAL A 179 -8.20 8.99 0.43
CA VAL A 179 -9.01 8.63 -0.74
C VAL A 179 -8.81 9.67 -1.85
N GLY A 180 -8.41 9.18 -3.02
CA GLY A 180 -8.05 10.01 -4.17
C GLY A 180 -6.56 10.34 -4.28
N GLY A 181 -5.79 10.14 -3.21
CA GLY A 181 -4.35 10.34 -3.18
C GLY A 181 -3.56 9.16 -3.71
N THR A 182 -2.26 9.40 -3.84
CA THR A 182 -1.26 8.39 -4.21
C THR A 182 -0.86 7.59 -2.97
N SER A 183 -0.63 6.29 -3.11
CA SER A 183 -0.06 5.48 -2.03
C SER A 183 1.40 5.87 -1.78
N GLY A 184 1.79 5.94 -0.50
CA GLY A 184 3.17 6.23 -0.11
C GLY A 184 3.53 7.72 -0.10
N LEU A 185 2.55 8.61 0.07
CA LEU A 185 2.83 10.05 0.26
C LEU A 185 3.54 10.27 1.59
N ILE A 186 4.70 10.91 1.52
CA ILE A 186 5.45 11.35 2.69
C ILE A 186 4.71 12.58 3.26
N TYR A 187 4.54 12.57 4.57
CA TYR A 187 3.94 13.65 5.33
C TYR A 187 4.92 14.19 6.35
N GLY A 188 4.93 15.50 6.55
CA GLY A 188 5.82 16.13 7.53
C GLY A 188 5.69 17.64 7.56
N TYR A 189 6.41 18.24 8.46
CA TYR A 189 6.47 19.68 8.59
C TYR A 189 7.31 20.31 7.47
N VAL A 190 6.81 21.39 6.91
CA VAL A 190 7.59 22.24 6.01
C VAL A 190 8.39 23.21 6.87
N ASN A 191 9.70 23.26 6.65
CA ASN A 191 10.54 24.25 7.33
C ASN A 191 10.25 25.64 6.73
N ASP A 192 9.68 26.52 7.56
CA ASP A 192 9.36 27.92 7.18
C ASP A 192 10.46 28.90 7.63
N GLY A 193 11.65 28.40 7.94
CA GLY A 193 12.80 29.21 8.32
C GLY A 193 13.10 29.20 9.81
N PHE A 194 13.99 30.10 10.20
CA PHE A 194 14.38 30.25 11.61
C PHE A 194 13.50 31.31 12.28
N TYR A 195 13.24 31.13 13.58
CA TYR A 195 12.60 32.16 14.38
C TYR A 195 13.40 33.45 14.34
N THR A 196 12.77 34.53 13.91
CA THR A 196 13.37 35.84 13.97
C THR A 196 13.31 36.38 15.41
N CYS A 197 14.18 37.33 15.75
CA CYS A 197 14.29 37.90 17.10
C CYS A 197 12.95 38.45 17.63
N LEU A 198 12.03 38.85 16.77
CA LEU A 198 10.69 39.34 17.14
C LEU A 198 9.76 38.25 17.69
N LEU A 199 9.98 36.96 17.33
CA LEU A 199 9.26 35.83 17.90
C LEU A 199 9.82 35.38 19.27
N TYR A 200 11.10 35.68 19.51
CA TYR A 200 11.74 35.45 20.80
C TYR A 200 11.24 36.37 21.91
N THR A 201 10.57 37.49 21.56
CA THR A 201 9.97 38.41 22.53
C THR A 201 8.55 38.06 22.92
N SER A 202 8.00 36.94 22.43
CA SER A 202 6.75 36.40 22.94
C SER A 202 7.02 35.83 24.33
N PRO A 203 6.41 36.39 25.41
CA PRO A 203 6.70 35.96 26.78
C PRO A 203 6.36 34.48 26.92
N SER A 204 7.31 33.73 27.45
CA SER A 204 7.10 32.32 27.81
C SER A 204 5.89 32.25 28.77
N PRO A 205 5.07 31.18 28.68
CA PRO A 205 4.01 30.95 29.67
C PRO A 205 4.50 30.95 31.12
N ARG A 206 5.83 30.81 31.35
CA ARG A 206 6.46 30.91 32.68
C ARG A 206 6.70 32.35 33.13
N ASP A 207 6.70 33.31 32.21
CA ASP A 207 6.94 34.74 32.54
C ASP A 207 5.65 35.51 32.84
N ARG A 208 4.52 34.82 32.91
CA ARG A 208 3.26 35.32 33.45
C ARG A 208 3.15 34.95 34.93
N GLY A 209 3.97 35.59 35.73
CA GLY A 209 3.85 35.61 37.16
C GLY A 209 2.64 36.43 37.64
#